data_463b9f5d5852d1ace95a08d5343fe91d
#
_entry.id   463b9f5d5852d1ace95a08d5343fe91d
#
_cell.length_a   1.000
_cell.length_b   1.000
_cell.length_c   1.000
_cell.angle_alpha   90.00
_cell.angle_beta   90.00
_cell.angle_gamma   90.00
#
_symmetry.space_group_name_H-M   'P 1'
#
loop_
_entity.id
_entity.type
_entity.pdbx_description
1 polymer ?
#
loop_
_entity_poly.entity_id
_entity_poly.type
_entity_poly.pdbx_seq_one_letter_code
_entity_poly.pdbx_strand_id
1 'polypeptide(L)'
;MSFDLIIKNGTVILENEARVVDIAVKDGKIAAIGQDLGDAKDVMDASGLVVSPGMVDAHTHISEPGRSHWEGYETGTRAAAKGGITTMIEMPLNPVSYTHLRAHE
;
A
#
# COMPACT_ATOMS: atom_id res chain seq x y z
N MET A 1 -6.69 25.56 -2.76
CA MET A 1 -7.41 24.28 -2.76
C MET A 1 -6.90 23.43 -1.62
N SER A 2 -7.80 22.89 -0.85
CA SER A 2 -7.44 22.10 0.33
C SER A 2 -7.28 20.62 -0.03
N PHE A 3 -6.21 20.01 0.46
CA PHE A 3 -5.98 18.58 0.30
C PHE A 3 -6.51 17.81 1.52
N ASP A 4 -6.64 16.51 1.38
CA ASP A 4 -7.07 15.66 2.49
C ASP A 4 -5.91 15.37 3.44
N LEU A 5 -4.71 15.18 2.89
CA LEU A 5 -3.51 14.87 3.65
C LEU A 5 -2.30 15.48 2.96
N ILE A 6 -1.37 16.01 3.73
CA ILE A 6 -0.04 16.34 3.23
C ILE A 6 0.99 15.59 4.08
N ILE A 7 1.86 14.84 3.43
CA ILE A 7 2.99 14.18 4.05
C ILE A 7 4.19 15.10 3.84
N LYS A 8 4.73 15.63 4.94
CA LYS A 8 5.77 16.66 4.88
C LYS A 8 7.15 16.14 5.25
N ASN A 9 8.14 16.69 4.57
CA ASN A 9 9.55 16.58 4.94
C ASN A 9 10.14 15.17 4.85
N GLY A 10 9.45 14.25 4.19
CA GLY A 10 9.96 12.90 4.00
C GLY A 10 10.96 12.83 2.85
N THR A 11 11.86 11.86 2.91
CA THR A 11 12.70 11.53 1.76
C THR A 11 11.87 10.63 0.85
N VAL A 12 11.36 11.19 -0.23
CA VAL A 12 10.44 10.51 -1.14
C VAL A 12 11.22 9.80 -2.24
N ILE A 13 10.93 8.53 -2.41
CA ILE A 13 11.52 7.72 -3.48
C ILE A 13 10.70 7.94 -4.75
N LEU A 14 11.31 8.61 -5.70
CA LEU A 14 10.73 8.88 -7.01
C LEU A 14 11.32 7.91 -8.03
N GLU A 15 10.84 7.98 -9.25
CA GLU A 15 11.21 7.02 -10.29
C GLU A 15 12.73 6.92 -10.48
N ASN A 16 13.42 8.05 -10.50
CA ASN A 16 14.86 8.09 -10.78
C ASN A 16 15.70 8.70 -9.65
N GLU A 17 15.08 9.07 -8.55
CA GLU A 17 15.81 9.77 -7.48
C GLU A 17 15.08 9.71 -6.15
N ALA A 18 15.78 10.07 -5.09
CA ALA A 18 15.21 10.28 -3.77
C ALA A 18 15.35 11.77 -3.43
N ARG A 19 14.26 12.41 -3.03
CA ARG A 19 14.24 13.84 -2.72
C ARG A 19 13.43 14.13 -1.49
N VAL A 20 13.84 15.15 -0.74
CA VAL A 20 13.03 15.65 0.37
C VAL A 20 11.97 16.58 -0.20
N VAL A 21 10.75 16.10 -0.29
CA VAL A 21 9.60 16.84 -0.82
C VAL A 21 8.36 16.48 -0.03
N ASP A 22 7.29 17.26 -0.25
CA ASP A 22 5.99 16.97 0.34
C ASP A 22 5.10 16.28 -0.67
N ILE A 23 4.14 15.50 -0.17
CA ILE A 23 3.17 14.79 -1.00
C ILE A 23 1.78 15.20 -0.53
N ALA A 24 0.96 15.68 -1.46
CA ALA A 24 -0.44 16.01 -1.17
C ALA A 24 -1.36 14.92 -1.73
N VAL A 25 -2.30 14.50 -0.90
CA VAL A 25 -3.27 13.46 -1.24
C VAL A 25 -4.66 14.07 -1.25
N LYS A 26 -5.43 13.75 -2.27
CA LYS A 26 -6.83 14.16 -2.39
C LYS A 26 -7.65 13.06 -3.05
N ASP A 27 -8.81 12.76 -2.46
CA ASP A 27 -9.73 11.75 -2.97
C ASP A 27 -9.06 10.39 -3.19
N GLY A 28 -8.18 10.01 -2.27
CA GLY A 28 -7.48 8.73 -2.33
C GLY A 28 -6.35 8.65 -3.34
N LYS A 29 -5.96 9.77 -3.93
CA LYS A 29 -4.91 9.80 -4.95
C LYS A 29 -3.86 10.84 -4.62
N ILE A 30 -2.64 10.64 -5.10
CA ILE A 30 -1.59 11.63 -5.00
C ILE A 30 -1.94 12.76 -5.98
N ALA A 31 -2.17 13.95 -5.41
CA ALA A 31 -2.59 15.10 -6.20
C ALA A 31 -1.42 16.02 -6.59
N ALA A 32 -0.39 16.08 -5.74
CA ALA A 32 0.77 16.93 -6.00
C ALA A 32 1.99 16.42 -5.23
N ILE A 33 3.17 16.68 -5.80
CA ILE A 33 4.46 16.40 -5.17
C ILE A 33 5.32 17.63 -5.36
N GLY A 34 5.86 18.16 -4.25
CA GLY A 34 6.70 19.35 -4.34
C GLY A 34 6.83 20.04 -2.98
N GLN A 35 7.04 21.34 -3.03
CA GLN A 35 7.17 22.18 -1.84
C GLN A 35 6.01 23.16 -1.78
N ASP A 36 5.68 23.59 -0.56
CA ASP A 36 4.67 24.65 -0.34
C ASP A 36 3.33 24.31 -1.04
N LEU A 37 2.83 23.13 -0.77
CA LEU A 37 1.63 22.63 -1.45
C LEU A 37 0.33 23.24 -0.95
N GLY A 38 0.36 23.96 0.18
CA GLY A 38 -0.82 24.62 0.73
C GLY A 38 -1.40 23.91 1.93
N ASP A 39 -2.72 23.94 2.08
CA ASP A 39 -3.42 23.41 3.24
C ASP A 39 -3.96 22.02 3.05
N ALA A 40 -4.10 21.31 4.15
CA ALA A 40 -4.71 19.98 4.15
C ALA A 40 -5.49 19.80 5.46
N LYS A 41 -6.45 18.88 5.44
CA LYS A 41 -7.18 18.49 6.65
C LYS A 41 -6.25 17.86 7.68
N ASP A 42 -5.35 17.03 7.22
CA ASP A 42 -4.37 16.36 8.05
C ASP A 42 -2.97 16.57 7.49
N VAL A 43 -2.01 16.66 8.39
CA VAL A 43 -0.61 16.81 8.03
C VAL A 43 0.19 15.77 8.79
N MET A 44 0.99 15.02 8.06
CA MET A 44 1.89 14.03 8.65
C MET A 44 3.33 14.49 8.47
N ASP A 45 4.06 14.62 9.56
CA ASP A 45 5.48 14.96 9.50
C ASP A 45 6.29 13.67 9.34
N ALA A 46 6.95 13.55 8.20
CA ALA A 46 7.79 12.39 7.88
C ALA A 46 9.28 12.73 7.93
N SER A 47 9.66 13.76 8.69
CA SER A 47 11.05 14.14 8.87
C SER A 47 11.89 12.96 9.34
N GLY A 48 12.99 12.70 8.65
CA GLY A 48 13.88 11.58 8.97
C GLY A 48 13.39 10.21 8.49
N LEU A 49 12.24 10.17 7.83
CA LEU A 49 11.68 8.93 7.30
C LEU A 49 11.80 8.87 5.79
N VAL A 50 11.77 7.67 5.26
CA VAL A 50 11.71 7.41 3.81
C VAL A 50 10.27 7.12 3.43
N VAL A 51 9.77 7.82 2.43
CA VAL A 51 8.43 7.63 1.90
C VAL A 51 8.55 6.97 0.54
N SER A 52 8.04 5.77 0.42
CA SER A 52 8.12 5.00 -0.83
C SER A 52 6.73 4.53 -1.24
N PRO A 53 6.56 4.14 -2.51
CA PRO A 53 5.33 3.45 -2.91
C PRO A 53 5.13 2.20 -2.06
N GLY A 54 3.88 1.79 -1.90
CA GLY A 54 3.57 0.56 -1.20
C GLY A 54 4.22 -0.63 -1.89
N MET A 55 4.62 -1.60 -1.11
CA MET A 55 5.26 -2.80 -1.64
C MET A 55 4.24 -3.69 -2.34
N VAL A 56 4.71 -4.40 -3.37
CA VAL A 56 3.93 -5.42 -4.06
C VAL A 56 4.49 -6.77 -3.64
N ASP A 57 3.64 -7.61 -3.06
CA ASP A 57 4.02 -8.98 -2.72
C ASP A 57 3.48 -9.90 -3.82
N ALA A 58 4.37 -10.40 -4.64
CA ALA A 58 4.02 -11.21 -5.81
C ALA A 58 3.93 -12.71 -5.51
N HIS A 59 4.09 -13.11 -4.25
CA HIS A 59 4.04 -14.51 -3.87
C HIS A 59 3.47 -14.66 -2.45
N THR A 60 2.16 -14.72 -2.35
CA THR A 60 1.49 -14.89 -1.06
C THR A 60 0.58 -16.09 -1.07
N HIS A 61 0.31 -16.60 0.11
CA HIS A 61 -0.62 -17.69 0.32
C HIS A 61 -1.64 -17.28 1.38
N ILE A 62 -2.77 -16.78 0.93
CA ILE A 62 -3.91 -16.53 1.79
C ILE A 62 -4.72 -17.81 1.79
N SER A 63 -4.77 -18.48 2.92
CA SER A 63 -5.29 -19.84 3.01
C SER A 63 -6.81 -19.89 3.12
N GLU A 64 -7.50 -19.21 2.23
CA GLU A 64 -8.95 -19.12 2.24
C GLU A 64 -9.50 -19.22 0.81
N PRO A 65 -10.50 -20.05 0.57
CA PRO A 65 -11.10 -21.00 1.52
C PRO A 65 -10.26 -22.27 1.66
N GLY A 66 -10.50 -23.02 2.70
CA GLY A 66 -9.90 -24.33 2.90
C GLY A 66 -8.96 -24.42 4.10
N ARG A 67 -8.01 -23.51 4.19
CA ARG A 67 -7.05 -23.45 5.30
C ARG A 67 -7.13 -22.14 6.05
N SER A 68 -8.32 -21.62 6.23
CA SER A 68 -8.54 -20.33 6.89
C SER A 68 -8.00 -20.27 8.31
N HIS A 69 -7.81 -21.43 8.96
CA HIS A 69 -7.24 -21.47 10.28
C HIS A 69 -5.75 -21.06 10.30
N TRP A 70 -5.10 -21.03 9.16
CA TRP A 70 -3.73 -20.53 9.06
C TRP A 70 -3.76 -19.01 9.01
N GLU A 71 -4.34 -18.47 7.95
CA GLU A 71 -4.49 -17.06 7.80
C GLU A 71 -5.51 -16.77 6.70
N GLY A 72 -6.59 -16.10 7.06
CA GLY A 72 -7.62 -15.75 6.09
C GLY A 72 -7.33 -14.42 5.41
N TYR A 73 -8.16 -14.02 4.47
CA TYR A 73 -7.98 -12.78 3.74
C TYR A 73 -8.01 -11.56 4.66
N GLU A 74 -8.89 -11.53 5.64
CA GLU A 74 -8.99 -10.39 6.54
C GLU A 74 -7.73 -10.18 7.35
N THR A 75 -7.25 -11.22 8.03
CA THR A 75 -6.05 -11.10 8.87
C THR A 75 -4.78 -10.98 8.03
N GLY A 76 -4.69 -11.72 6.94
CA GLY A 76 -3.54 -11.67 6.05
C GLY A 76 -3.38 -10.31 5.37
N THR A 77 -4.47 -9.74 4.89
CA THR A 77 -4.40 -8.42 4.24
C THR A 77 -4.16 -7.30 5.24
N ARG A 78 -4.68 -7.40 6.45
CA ARG A 78 -4.38 -6.42 7.51
C ARG A 78 -2.91 -6.45 7.89
N ALA A 79 -2.34 -7.64 8.03
CA ALA A 79 -0.92 -7.79 8.32
C ALA A 79 -0.06 -7.22 7.19
N ALA A 80 -0.44 -7.49 5.95
CA ALA A 80 0.25 -6.95 4.79
C ALA A 80 0.22 -5.42 4.77
N ALA A 81 -0.93 -4.81 5.01
CA ALA A 81 -1.08 -3.36 5.03
C ALA A 81 -0.22 -2.74 6.13
N LYS A 82 -0.19 -3.34 7.31
CA LYS A 82 0.63 -2.85 8.42
C LYS A 82 2.11 -2.91 8.08
N GLY A 83 2.52 -3.90 7.31
CA GLY A 83 3.90 -4.04 6.85
C GLY A 83 4.26 -3.18 5.64
N GLY A 84 3.31 -2.42 5.09
CA GLY A 84 3.57 -1.55 3.94
C GLY A 84 3.30 -2.19 2.58
N ILE A 85 2.64 -3.34 2.56
CA ILE A 85 2.29 -4.01 1.31
C ILE A 85 0.94 -3.51 0.85
N THR A 86 0.87 -2.97 -0.36
CA THR A 86 -0.37 -2.43 -0.93
C THR A 86 -0.96 -3.28 -2.04
N THR A 87 -0.22 -4.23 -2.55
CA THR A 87 -0.67 -5.12 -3.62
C THR A 87 -0.16 -6.52 -3.36
N MET A 88 -1.03 -7.51 -3.44
CA MET A 88 -0.69 -8.91 -3.21
C MET A 88 -1.15 -9.76 -4.39
N ILE A 89 -0.31 -10.71 -4.78
CA ILE A 89 -0.67 -11.70 -5.78
C ILE A 89 -0.79 -13.04 -5.07
N GLU A 90 -1.99 -13.54 -4.98
CA GLU A 90 -2.29 -14.78 -4.28
C GLU A 90 -1.85 -16.00 -5.07
N MET A 91 -1.19 -16.92 -4.39
CA MET A 91 -0.86 -18.22 -4.93
C MET A 91 -1.58 -19.28 -4.09
N PRO A 92 -2.70 -19.80 -4.57
CA PRO A 92 -3.51 -20.68 -3.75
C PRO A 92 -2.84 -22.03 -3.50
N LEU A 93 -2.92 -22.45 -2.25
CA LEU A 93 -2.45 -23.76 -1.81
C LEU A 93 -3.60 -24.68 -1.46
N ASN A 94 -4.83 -24.23 -1.65
CA ASN A 94 -6.01 -25.01 -1.28
C ASN A 94 -6.14 -26.23 -2.17
N PRO A 95 -6.21 -27.41 -1.59
CA PRO A 95 -6.23 -28.64 -2.37
C PRO A 95 -7.55 -28.90 -3.07
N VAL A 96 -8.54 -28.15 -2.75
CA VAL A 96 -9.86 -28.38 -3.29
C VAL A 96 -9.95 -27.93 -4.71
N SER A 97 -10.83 -28.55 -5.45
CA SER A 97 -11.08 -28.25 -6.85
C SER A 97 -11.62 -26.86 -7.06
N TYR A 98 -10.81 -25.87 -6.81
CA TYR A 98 -11.08 -24.48 -7.17
C TYR A 98 -10.51 -24.19 -8.55
N THR A 99 -10.57 -25.15 -9.42
CA THR A 99 -10.05 -25.02 -10.77
C THR A 99 -10.61 -23.79 -11.46
N HIS A 100 -11.88 -23.50 -11.22
CA HIS A 100 -12.53 -22.33 -11.79
C HIS A 100 -12.00 -21.01 -11.20
N LEU A 101 -11.56 -21.02 -9.95
CA LEU A 101 -10.95 -19.82 -9.33
C LEU A 101 -9.53 -19.64 -9.82
N ARG A 102 -8.80 -20.72 -9.95
CA ARG A 102 -7.42 -20.65 -10.43
C ARG A 102 -7.33 -20.16 -11.86
N ALA A 103 -8.33 -20.45 -12.65
CA ALA A 103 -8.35 -20.00 -14.03
C ALA A 103 -8.42 -18.48 -14.16
N HIS A 104 -8.73 -17.77 -13.09
CA HIS A 104 -8.84 -16.32 -13.08
C HIS A 104 -7.63 -15.62 -12.46
N GLU A 105 -6.64 -16.35 -12.10
CA GLU A 105 -5.43 -15.80 -11.46
C GLU A 105 -4.32 -15.52 -12.44
#